data_89e5a4e84dfc43cced95ce2a701c9574
#
_entry.id   89e5a4e84dfc43cced95ce2a701c9574
#
_cell.length_a   1.000
_cell.length_b   1.000
_cell.length_c   1.000
_cell.angle_alpha   90.00
_cell.angle_beta   90.00
_cell.angle_gamma   90.00
#
_symmetry.space_group_name_H-M   'P 1'
#
loop_
_entity.id
_entity.type
_entity.pdbx_description
1 polymer ?
#
loop_
_entity_poly.entity_id
_entity_poly.type
_entity_poly.pdbx_seq_one_letter_code
_entity_poly.pdbx_strand_id
1 'polypeptide(L)'
;MPSIINASVPGSEANTSEINYMSDDPAQTANEKIYPKDKGYAWVIMIACFFNLGFSLGAVNSIGVFQTHYLKVMFATVPAEMIAWISTASITTTLSCGIFANMIASRLGIRNTAMLGSLIGCLGLLLASFSTKIWQLVLTQGVIFGFGSSILINISLSVLPQWFDKHRSFAMGLIASGGGFGALFLIPIITKMLEVSSFAWAIRVLLIVYALIAGISSFLVKPRIPNTGTTISFDYKVLSDPTIILLSLIGGFIQIGTSIAILYFPASIIDLGYNPTLATNLIMVFSVFSACSRLTSGYLTKKINAVNILIFANFVTSIIFMALWYNSKTMGTSLTFYILFGIFGAPYFAVQPIIVSANYKYEQISSINGVVFLIMGLAILIAVPSIGKVFQTLGNRKDYNQIITIAALSFFIATIFSIFLRYSLLKKQVTSNRNKNSN
;
A
#
# COMPACT_ATOMS: atom_id res chain seq x y z
N MET A 1 64.86 -27.62 -36.50
CA MET A 1 64.86 -26.85 -35.26
C MET A 1 63.59 -26.01 -35.26
N PRO A 2 62.57 -26.32 -34.46
CA PRO A 2 61.31 -25.58 -34.46
C PRO A 2 61.30 -24.55 -33.35
N SER A 3 60.66 -23.44 -33.67
CA SER A 3 60.42 -22.23 -32.89
C SER A 3 59.36 -22.46 -31.80
N ILE A 4 59.64 -21.92 -30.64
CA ILE A 4 58.78 -21.90 -29.44
C ILE A 4 57.64 -20.89 -29.69
N ILE A 5 56.38 -21.35 -29.58
CA ILE A 5 55.20 -20.52 -29.59
C ILE A 5 54.78 -20.20 -28.14
N ASN A 6 54.83 -18.94 -27.78
CA ASN A 6 54.28 -18.40 -26.55
C ASN A 6 52.73 -18.47 -26.58
N ALA A 7 52.12 -19.16 -25.67
CA ALA A 7 50.67 -19.09 -25.44
C ALA A 7 50.36 -18.01 -24.41
N SER A 8 49.77 -16.92 -24.90
CA SER A 8 49.14 -15.89 -24.06
C SER A 8 47.73 -16.31 -23.69
N VAL A 9 47.45 -16.29 -22.40
CA VAL A 9 46.13 -16.57 -21.79
C VAL A 9 45.19 -15.38 -22.12
N PRO A 10 43.98 -15.58 -22.68
CA PRO A 10 43.04 -14.50 -22.83
C PRO A 10 42.32 -14.23 -21.54
N GLY A 11 42.26 -12.96 -21.14
CA GLY A 11 41.49 -12.46 -20.03
C GLY A 11 39.98 -12.66 -20.22
N SER A 12 39.32 -12.90 -19.10
CA SER A 12 37.87 -13.02 -18.96
C SER A 12 37.17 -11.66 -19.20
N GLU A 13 36.74 -11.40 -20.41
CA GLU A 13 35.73 -10.38 -20.67
C GLU A 13 34.36 -10.96 -20.37
N ALA A 14 33.68 -10.35 -19.39
CA ALA A 14 32.31 -10.65 -19.03
C ALA A 14 31.38 -10.26 -20.19
N ASN A 15 30.90 -11.26 -20.90
CA ASN A 15 29.93 -11.12 -21.97
C ASN A 15 28.56 -10.74 -21.36
N THR A 16 28.26 -9.44 -21.28
CA THR A 16 26.91 -8.93 -21.10
C THR A 16 26.15 -9.15 -22.41
N SER A 17 25.50 -10.30 -22.53
CA SER A 17 24.55 -10.54 -23.61
C SER A 17 23.37 -9.59 -23.46
N GLU A 18 23.41 -8.48 -24.18
CA GLU A 18 22.24 -7.66 -24.53
C GLU A 18 21.26 -8.55 -25.29
N ILE A 19 20.15 -8.87 -24.64
CA ILE A 19 19.00 -9.46 -25.32
C ILE A 19 18.34 -8.34 -26.11
N ASN A 20 18.73 -8.20 -27.37
CA ASN A 20 18.05 -7.38 -28.36
C ASN A 20 16.66 -7.94 -28.62
N TYR A 21 15.62 -7.35 -28.06
CA TYR A 21 14.28 -7.51 -28.56
C TYR A 21 14.12 -6.63 -29.82
N MET A 22 14.36 -7.21 -30.97
CA MET A 22 13.96 -6.63 -32.23
C MET A 22 12.43 -6.63 -32.31
N SER A 23 11.83 -5.46 -32.26
CA SER A 23 10.50 -5.21 -32.79
C SER A 23 10.65 -4.84 -34.26
N ASP A 24 10.20 -5.70 -35.13
CA ASP A 24 10.23 -5.52 -36.59
C ASP A 24 9.14 -4.53 -37.04
N ASP A 25 9.36 -3.24 -36.86
CA ASP A 25 8.78 -2.21 -37.70
C ASP A 25 9.57 -0.90 -37.61
N PRO A 26 10.49 -0.61 -38.57
CA PRO A 26 11.33 0.60 -38.52
C PRO A 26 10.58 1.90 -38.82
N ALA A 27 9.34 1.83 -39.29
CA ALA A 27 8.61 3.02 -39.74
C ALA A 27 7.80 3.73 -38.66
N GLN A 28 7.52 3.07 -37.50
CA GLN A 28 6.75 3.68 -36.40
C GLN A 28 7.59 4.21 -35.22
N THR A 29 8.90 3.96 -35.19
CA THR A 29 9.80 4.33 -34.07
C THR A 29 10.48 5.70 -34.23
N ALA A 30 10.23 6.43 -35.29
CA ALA A 30 11.08 7.58 -35.66
C ALA A 30 10.80 8.91 -34.91
N ASN A 31 9.77 9.03 -34.03
CA ASN A 31 9.46 10.35 -33.42
C ASN A 31 9.04 10.37 -31.95
N GLU A 32 9.13 9.28 -31.19
CA GLU A 32 8.80 9.33 -29.77
C GLU A 32 10.07 9.41 -28.91
N LYS A 33 10.23 10.51 -28.19
CA LYS A 33 11.32 10.73 -27.23
C LYS A 33 11.24 9.71 -26.10
N ILE A 34 11.97 8.61 -26.21
CA ILE A 34 12.13 7.66 -25.08
C ILE A 34 13.01 8.32 -24.02
N TYR A 35 12.44 8.67 -22.90
CA TYR A 35 13.16 9.29 -21.78
C TYR A 35 14.17 8.30 -21.16
N PRO A 36 15.37 8.77 -20.75
CA PRO A 36 16.36 7.92 -20.09
C PRO A 36 15.83 7.46 -18.71
N LYS A 37 16.12 6.19 -18.36
CA LYS A 37 15.82 5.66 -17.01
C LYS A 37 16.72 6.32 -15.95
N ASP A 38 16.23 6.41 -14.72
CA ASP A 38 16.94 6.94 -13.53
C ASP A 38 17.44 8.39 -13.66
N LYS A 39 17.00 9.16 -14.67
CA LYS A 39 17.48 10.53 -14.93
C LYS A 39 16.35 11.52 -15.23
N GLY A 40 16.61 12.79 -14.98
CA GLY A 40 15.75 13.90 -15.37
C GLY A 40 14.31 13.76 -14.87
N TYR A 41 13.35 13.63 -15.79
CA TYR A 41 11.92 13.60 -15.48
C TYR A 41 11.47 12.40 -14.63
N ALA A 42 12.29 11.32 -14.55
CA ALA A 42 12.00 10.18 -13.68
C ALA A 42 11.80 10.60 -12.21
N TRP A 43 12.61 11.54 -11.72
CA TRP A 43 12.49 12.06 -10.36
C TRP A 43 11.21 12.87 -10.14
N VAL A 44 10.75 13.60 -11.16
CA VAL A 44 9.46 14.32 -11.10
C VAL A 44 8.31 13.31 -11.01
N ILE A 45 8.35 12.23 -11.80
CA ILE A 45 7.36 11.14 -11.72
C ILE A 45 7.37 10.50 -10.33
N MET A 46 8.54 10.27 -9.74
CA MET A 46 8.65 9.69 -8.40
C MET A 46 8.00 10.59 -7.35
N ILE A 47 8.25 11.89 -7.39
CA ILE A 47 7.65 12.88 -6.48
C ILE A 47 6.13 12.93 -6.70
N ALA A 48 5.67 12.96 -7.95
CA ALA A 48 4.24 12.94 -8.26
C ALA A 48 3.55 11.66 -7.75
N CYS A 49 4.15 10.49 -7.96
CA CYS A 49 3.64 9.22 -7.43
C CYS A 49 3.66 9.18 -5.88
N PHE A 50 4.69 9.76 -5.26
CA PHE A 50 4.78 9.89 -3.79
C PHE A 50 3.60 10.69 -3.23
N PHE A 51 3.27 11.82 -3.83
CA PHE A 51 2.14 12.64 -3.39
C PHE A 51 0.79 11.99 -3.70
N ASN A 52 0.60 11.40 -4.88
CA ASN A 52 -0.63 10.69 -5.22
C ASN A 52 -0.92 9.55 -4.25
N LEU A 53 0.05 8.67 -4.02
CA LEU A 53 -0.07 7.55 -3.09
C LEU A 53 -0.17 8.05 -1.65
N GLY A 54 0.63 9.08 -1.31
CA GLY A 54 0.71 9.65 0.01
C GLY A 54 -0.61 10.25 0.48
N PHE A 55 -1.21 11.09 -0.32
CA PHE A 55 -2.46 11.75 0.06
C PHE A 55 -3.69 10.82 -0.07
N SER A 56 -3.66 9.85 -0.98
CA SER A 56 -4.70 8.81 -1.07
C SER A 56 -4.69 7.90 0.16
N LEU A 57 -3.54 7.28 0.50
CA LEU A 57 -3.42 6.44 1.69
C LEU A 57 -3.46 7.26 2.99
N GLY A 58 -2.91 8.48 2.99
CA GLY A 58 -2.94 9.37 4.14
C GLY A 58 -4.36 9.76 4.54
N ALA A 59 -5.22 10.06 3.58
CA ALA A 59 -6.63 10.33 3.83
C ALA A 59 -7.37 9.08 4.35
N VAL A 60 -7.06 7.89 3.82
CA VAL A 60 -7.60 6.62 4.34
C VAL A 60 -7.13 6.35 5.77
N ASN A 61 -5.85 6.59 6.09
CA ASN A 61 -5.33 6.43 7.45
C ASN A 61 -5.94 7.44 8.43
N SER A 62 -6.35 8.63 7.94
CA SER A 62 -7.04 9.65 8.74
C SER A 62 -8.49 9.27 9.08
N ILE A 63 -9.04 8.22 8.47
CA ILE A 63 -10.39 7.72 8.76
C ILE A 63 -10.54 7.37 10.24
N GLY A 64 -9.49 6.93 10.93
CA GLY A 64 -9.53 6.68 12.37
C GLY A 64 -9.94 7.89 13.20
N VAL A 65 -9.54 9.10 12.80
CA VAL A 65 -9.96 10.36 13.43
C VAL A 65 -11.45 10.63 13.18
N PHE A 66 -11.90 10.48 11.94
CA PHE A 66 -13.31 10.61 11.60
C PHE A 66 -14.17 9.55 12.28
N GLN A 67 -13.71 8.30 12.34
CA GLN A 67 -14.39 7.21 13.04
C GLN A 67 -14.65 7.53 14.50
N THR A 68 -13.66 8.10 15.19
CA THR A 68 -13.80 8.54 16.58
C THR A 68 -14.85 9.65 16.72
N HIS A 69 -14.85 10.61 15.78
CA HIS A 69 -15.84 11.69 15.74
C HIS A 69 -17.25 11.16 15.45
N TYR A 70 -17.40 10.21 14.52
CA TYR A 70 -18.69 9.57 14.23
C TYR A 70 -19.24 8.82 15.45
N LEU A 71 -18.40 8.06 16.16
CA LEU A 71 -18.79 7.27 17.32
C LEU A 71 -19.17 8.12 18.53
N LYS A 72 -18.49 9.26 18.73
CA LYS A 72 -18.64 10.05 19.97
C LYS A 72 -19.53 11.27 19.82
N VAL A 73 -19.63 11.84 18.62
CA VAL A 73 -20.29 13.14 18.40
C VAL A 73 -21.47 13.00 17.43
N MET A 74 -21.23 12.54 16.20
CA MET A 74 -22.25 12.63 15.14
C MET A 74 -23.32 11.53 15.24
N PHE A 75 -22.94 10.30 15.61
CA PHE A 75 -23.80 9.12 15.66
C PHE A 75 -23.69 8.36 16.99
N ALA A 76 -23.57 9.08 18.12
CA ALA A 76 -23.33 8.50 19.43
C ALA A 76 -24.39 7.47 19.87
N THR A 77 -25.63 7.58 19.38
CA THR A 77 -26.75 6.68 19.68
C THR A 77 -26.87 5.47 18.76
N VAL A 78 -26.07 5.44 17.65
CA VAL A 78 -26.15 4.37 16.67
C VAL A 78 -25.17 3.25 17.03
N PRO A 79 -25.51 1.96 16.78
CA PRO A 79 -24.60 0.84 17.01
C PRO A 79 -23.26 1.04 16.26
N ALA A 80 -22.15 0.76 16.97
CA ALA A 80 -20.79 0.92 16.43
C ALA A 80 -20.56 0.11 15.15
N GLU A 81 -21.25 -1.03 15.00
CA GLU A 81 -21.19 -1.87 13.78
C GLU A 81 -21.66 -1.13 12.54
N MET A 82 -22.73 -0.33 12.63
CA MET A 82 -23.22 0.46 11.50
C MET A 82 -22.27 1.58 11.12
N ILE A 83 -21.63 2.19 12.10
CA ILE A 83 -20.65 3.26 11.89
C ILE A 83 -19.36 2.70 11.27
N ALA A 84 -18.95 1.50 11.68
CA ALA A 84 -17.77 0.82 11.14
C ALA A 84 -17.85 0.56 9.62
N TRP A 85 -19.06 0.47 9.04
CA TRP A 85 -19.22 0.32 7.60
C TRP A 85 -18.63 1.48 6.79
N ILE A 86 -18.57 2.70 7.34
CA ILE A 86 -17.96 3.86 6.65
C ILE A 86 -16.47 3.58 6.42
N SER A 87 -15.74 3.21 7.46
CA SER A 87 -14.30 2.90 7.39
C SER A 87 -14.04 1.62 6.59
N THR A 88 -14.85 0.58 6.80
CA THR A 88 -14.75 -0.68 6.07
C THR A 88 -14.90 -0.47 4.57
N ALA A 89 -15.94 0.24 4.13
CA ALA A 89 -16.18 0.55 2.73
C ALA A 89 -15.02 1.33 2.12
N SER A 90 -14.49 2.33 2.83
CA SER A 90 -13.40 3.16 2.33
C SER A 90 -12.11 2.36 2.15
N ILE A 91 -11.70 1.58 3.14
CA ILE A 91 -10.48 0.78 3.06
C ILE A 91 -10.62 -0.33 2.00
N THR A 92 -11.76 -1.03 2.01
CA THR A 92 -12.05 -2.10 1.05
C THR A 92 -12.03 -1.57 -0.38
N THR A 93 -12.75 -0.50 -0.67
CA THR A 93 -12.84 0.07 -2.02
C THR A 93 -11.49 0.61 -2.47
N THR A 94 -10.74 1.28 -1.58
CA THR A 94 -9.41 1.80 -1.88
C THR A 94 -8.43 0.68 -2.25
N LEU A 95 -8.52 -0.47 -1.63
CA LEU A 95 -7.67 -1.61 -1.98
C LEU A 95 -8.23 -2.36 -3.20
N SER A 96 -9.52 -2.71 -3.22
CA SER A 96 -10.08 -3.64 -4.19
C SER A 96 -10.25 -3.06 -5.59
N CYS A 97 -10.54 -1.76 -5.72
CA CYS A 97 -10.91 -1.18 -7.03
C CYS A 97 -9.72 -0.85 -7.93
N GLY A 98 -8.48 -1.04 -7.46
CA GLY A 98 -7.27 -0.82 -8.25
C GLY A 98 -7.18 -1.65 -9.53
N ILE A 99 -7.87 -2.79 -9.58
CA ILE A 99 -7.95 -3.63 -10.77
C ILE A 99 -8.60 -2.90 -11.95
N PHE A 100 -9.56 -2.03 -11.71
CA PHE A 100 -10.22 -1.22 -12.73
C PHE A 100 -9.32 -0.10 -13.28
N ALA A 101 -8.31 0.32 -12.51
CA ALA A 101 -7.38 1.36 -12.96
C ALA A 101 -6.68 0.99 -14.27
N ASN A 102 -6.34 -0.30 -14.45
CA ASN A 102 -5.72 -0.79 -15.67
C ASN A 102 -6.67 -0.78 -16.87
N MET A 103 -7.91 -1.20 -16.65
CA MET A 103 -8.93 -1.22 -17.71
C MET A 103 -9.21 0.20 -18.20
N ILE A 104 -9.20 1.16 -17.30
CA ILE A 104 -9.38 2.57 -17.62
C ILE A 104 -8.12 3.12 -18.31
N ALA A 105 -6.93 2.79 -17.78
CA ALA A 105 -5.65 3.27 -18.32
C ALA A 105 -5.35 2.76 -19.73
N SER A 106 -5.81 1.54 -20.08
CA SER A 106 -5.66 1.01 -21.44
C SER A 106 -6.48 1.80 -22.49
N ARG A 107 -7.60 2.41 -22.08
CA ARG A 107 -8.47 3.20 -22.96
C ARG A 107 -8.14 4.68 -22.97
N LEU A 108 -7.96 5.28 -21.79
CA LEU A 108 -7.78 6.72 -21.61
C LEU A 108 -6.30 7.15 -21.53
N GLY A 109 -5.39 6.19 -21.37
CA GLY A 109 -3.99 6.46 -21.06
C GLY A 109 -3.76 6.76 -19.58
N ILE A 110 -2.52 6.59 -19.14
CA ILE A 110 -2.11 6.64 -17.72
C ILE A 110 -2.42 8.00 -17.08
N ARG A 111 -2.07 9.10 -17.77
CA ARG A 111 -2.25 10.47 -17.26
C ARG A 111 -3.72 10.80 -17.04
N ASN A 112 -4.55 10.56 -18.06
CA ASN A 112 -5.99 10.86 -17.99
C ASN A 112 -6.68 10.00 -16.94
N THR A 113 -6.24 8.76 -16.77
CA THR A 113 -6.73 7.87 -15.72
C THR A 113 -6.37 8.39 -14.32
N ALA A 114 -5.15 8.88 -14.11
CA ALA A 114 -4.77 9.50 -12.84
C ALA A 114 -5.61 10.76 -12.56
N MET A 115 -5.81 11.63 -13.57
CA MET A 115 -6.66 12.81 -13.44
C MET A 115 -8.12 12.43 -13.12
N LEU A 116 -8.67 11.42 -13.79
CA LEU A 116 -10.00 10.90 -13.51
C LEU A 116 -10.11 10.37 -12.07
N GLY A 117 -9.10 9.62 -11.61
CA GLY A 117 -9.03 9.13 -10.22
C GLY A 117 -9.04 10.27 -9.20
N SER A 118 -8.26 11.33 -9.44
CA SER A 118 -8.26 12.50 -8.56
C SER A 118 -9.60 13.24 -8.56
N LEU A 119 -10.24 13.39 -9.72
CA LEU A 119 -11.57 14.02 -9.83
C LEU A 119 -12.65 13.21 -9.10
N ILE A 120 -12.68 11.89 -9.26
CA ILE A 120 -13.62 11.01 -8.55
C ILE A 120 -13.39 11.11 -7.03
N GLY A 121 -12.12 11.11 -6.58
CA GLY A 121 -11.80 11.29 -5.17
C GLY A 121 -12.29 12.62 -4.62
N CYS A 122 -12.07 13.73 -5.35
CA CYS A 122 -12.60 15.04 -5.00
C CYS A 122 -14.13 15.06 -4.93
N LEU A 123 -14.80 14.45 -5.90
CA LEU A 123 -16.27 14.33 -5.91
C LEU A 123 -16.77 13.57 -4.67
N GLY A 124 -16.11 12.48 -4.30
CA GLY A 124 -16.43 11.72 -3.10
C GLY A 124 -16.35 12.56 -1.83
N LEU A 125 -15.25 13.31 -1.64
CA LEU A 125 -15.09 14.21 -0.49
C LEU A 125 -16.08 15.39 -0.51
N LEU A 126 -16.33 15.95 -1.69
CA LEU A 126 -17.33 17.03 -1.83
C LEU A 126 -18.71 16.57 -1.37
N LEU A 127 -19.18 15.44 -1.88
CA LEU A 127 -20.48 14.87 -1.51
C LEU A 127 -20.51 14.46 -0.03
N ALA A 128 -19.39 13.95 0.52
CA ALA A 128 -19.27 13.62 1.94
C ALA A 128 -19.46 14.85 2.83
N SER A 129 -19.05 16.04 2.38
CA SER A 129 -19.21 17.28 3.15
C SER A 129 -20.68 17.70 3.35
N PHE A 130 -21.60 17.19 2.55
CA PHE A 130 -23.06 17.42 2.66
C PHE A 130 -23.80 16.23 3.27
N SER A 131 -23.08 15.14 3.58
CA SER A 131 -23.68 13.89 4.09
C SER A 131 -24.01 14.01 5.58
N THR A 132 -25.26 13.67 5.93
CA THR A 132 -25.78 13.68 7.30
C THR A 132 -26.17 12.30 7.81
N LYS A 133 -26.26 11.31 6.92
CA LYS A 133 -26.65 9.92 7.23
C LYS A 133 -25.51 8.95 6.98
N ILE A 134 -25.46 7.87 7.73
CA ILE A 134 -24.41 6.86 7.62
C ILE A 134 -24.29 6.28 6.21
N TRP A 135 -25.41 5.87 5.58
CA TRP A 135 -25.36 5.32 4.23
C TRP A 135 -24.81 6.29 3.19
N GLN A 136 -25.04 7.61 3.36
CA GLN A 136 -24.46 8.64 2.50
C GLN A 136 -22.94 8.68 2.65
N LEU A 137 -22.42 8.64 3.89
CA LEU A 137 -20.99 8.59 4.17
C LEU A 137 -20.35 7.30 3.67
N VAL A 138 -21.02 6.16 3.80
CA VAL A 138 -20.56 4.89 3.20
C VAL A 138 -20.40 5.01 1.70
N LEU A 139 -21.37 5.64 1.02
CA LEU A 139 -21.32 5.80 -0.43
C LEU A 139 -20.28 6.85 -0.86
N THR A 140 -20.27 8.02 -0.22
CA THR A 140 -19.47 9.18 -0.65
C THR A 140 -18.01 9.07 -0.21
N GLN A 141 -17.78 8.96 1.10
CA GLN A 141 -16.44 8.82 1.67
C GLN A 141 -15.91 7.39 1.56
N GLY A 142 -16.79 6.39 1.63
CA GLY A 142 -16.42 4.98 1.49
C GLY A 142 -16.15 4.62 0.03
N VAL A 143 -17.20 4.56 -0.78
CA VAL A 143 -17.12 3.98 -2.14
C VAL A 143 -16.52 4.97 -3.14
N ILE A 144 -17.05 6.19 -3.27
CA ILE A 144 -16.64 7.12 -4.34
C ILE A 144 -15.20 7.61 -4.09
N PHE A 145 -14.91 8.10 -2.90
CA PHE A 145 -13.54 8.52 -2.56
C PHE A 145 -12.55 7.36 -2.61
N GLY A 146 -12.93 6.18 -2.08
CA GLY A 146 -12.11 4.98 -2.12
C GLY A 146 -11.78 4.54 -3.55
N PHE A 147 -12.74 4.60 -4.48
CA PHE A 147 -12.54 4.26 -5.89
C PHE A 147 -11.53 5.21 -6.56
N GLY A 148 -11.66 6.52 -6.37
CA GLY A 148 -10.71 7.51 -6.88
C GLY A 148 -9.30 7.29 -6.33
N SER A 149 -9.17 7.09 -5.02
CA SER A 149 -7.90 6.80 -4.34
C SER A 149 -7.26 5.50 -4.82
N SER A 150 -8.06 4.46 -5.07
CA SER A 150 -7.61 3.17 -5.59
C SER A 150 -6.94 3.30 -6.96
N ILE A 151 -7.53 4.11 -7.85
CA ILE A 151 -6.95 4.41 -9.17
C ILE A 151 -5.57 5.07 -9.01
N LEU A 152 -5.46 6.09 -8.17
CA LEU A 152 -4.21 6.83 -7.96
C LEU A 152 -3.10 5.93 -7.39
N ILE A 153 -3.43 5.09 -6.41
CA ILE A 153 -2.48 4.15 -5.81
C ILE A 153 -1.96 3.16 -6.85
N ASN A 154 -2.87 2.53 -7.61
CA ASN A 154 -2.50 1.52 -8.59
C ASN A 154 -1.66 2.12 -9.74
N ILE A 155 -2.04 3.26 -10.29
CA ILE A 155 -1.28 3.98 -11.32
C ILE A 155 0.12 4.34 -10.81
N SER A 156 0.24 4.87 -9.59
CA SER A 156 1.54 5.25 -9.01
C SER A 156 2.49 4.05 -8.86
N LEU A 157 1.98 2.90 -8.41
CA LEU A 157 2.76 1.68 -8.28
C LEU A 157 3.15 1.05 -9.62
N SER A 158 2.36 1.28 -10.67
CA SER A 158 2.57 0.67 -11.99
C SER A 158 3.49 1.48 -12.89
N VAL A 159 3.43 2.81 -12.79
CA VAL A 159 4.22 3.72 -13.63
C VAL A 159 5.69 3.77 -13.19
N LEU A 160 5.94 3.76 -11.89
CA LEU A 160 7.28 3.97 -11.36
C LEU A 160 8.32 2.95 -11.85
N PRO A 161 8.04 1.63 -11.92
CA PRO A 161 8.98 0.66 -12.44
C PRO A 161 9.41 0.88 -13.91
N GLN A 162 8.64 1.63 -14.69
CA GLN A 162 9.01 1.98 -16.07
C GLN A 162 10.14 3.02 -16.13
N TRP A 163 10.21 3.90 -15.13
CA TRP A 163 11.14 5.03 -15.08
C TRP A 163 12.45 4.73 -14.36
N PHE A 164 12.44 3.72 -13.45
CA PHE A 164 13.60 3.37 -12.63
C PHE A 164 14.07 1.95 -12.88
N ASP A 165 15.40 1.79 -12.90
CA ASP A 165 16.09 0.52 -13.01
C ASP A 165 17.06 0.35 -11.83
N LYS A 166 18.16 1.08 -11.82
CA LYS A 166 19.17 1.06 -10.75
C LYS A 166 18.62 1.48 -9.40
N HIS A 167 17.74 2.48 -9.35
CA HIS A 167 17.15 3.04 -8.12
C HIS A 167 15.72 2.57 -7.86
N ARG A 168 15.25 1.52 -8.56
CA ARG A 168 13.87 1.04 -8.52
C ARG A 168 13.38 0.71 -7.11
N SER A 169 14.16 -0.08 -6.34
CA SER A 169 13.79 -0.47 -4.97
C SER A 169 13.70 0.73 -4.03
N PHE A 170 14.62 1.67 -4.15
CA PHE A 170 14.58 2.91 -3.38
C PHE A 170 13.34 3.75 -3.73
N ALA A 171 13.09 3.95 -5.02
CA ALA A 171 11.95 4.73 -5.50
C ALA A 171 10.61 4.10 -5.07
N MET A 172 10.47 2.77 -5.14
CA MET A 172 9.28 2.05 -4.66
C MET A 172 9.09 2.19 -3.15
N GLY A 173 10.16 2.07 -2.37
CA GLY A 173 10.13 2.30 -0.92
C GLY A 173 9.73 3.74 -0.57
N LEU A 174 10.27 4.72 -1.31
CA LEU A 174 9.96 6.13 -1.10
C LEU A 174 8.48 6.42 -1.38
N ILE A 175 7.93 5.99 -2.51
CA ILE A 175 6.50 6.24 -2.78
C ILE A 175 5.60 5.52 -1.76
N ALA A 176 5.97 4.33 -1.32
CA ALA A 176 5.22 3.62 -0.28
C ALA A 176 5.24 4.36 1.07
N SER A 177 6.34 5.05 1.40
CA SER A 177 6.43 5.88 2.62
C SER A 177 5.48 7.08 2.59
N GLY A 178 5.07 7.52 1.40
CA GLY A 178 4.13 8.61 1.21
C GLY A 178 2.84 8.46 2.01
N GLY A 179 2.32 7.22 2.16
CA GLY A 179 1.10 6.97 2.93
C GLY A 179 1.20 7.36 4.41
N GLY A 180 2.36 7.12 5.04
CA GLY A 180 2.64 7.60 6.40
C GLY A 180 2.85 9.12 6.46
N PHE A 181 3.57 9.67 5.47
CA PHE A 181 3.78 11.11 5.36
C PHE A 181 2.46 11.87 5.16
N GLY A 182 1.57 11.39 4.28
CA GLY A 182 0.26 11.98 4.06
C GLY A 182 -0.60 11.96 5.33
N ALA A 183 -0.60 10.86 6.09
CA ALA A 183 -1.31 10.77 7.36
C ALA A 183 -0.75 11.74 8.40
N LEU A 184 0.58 11.84 8.51
CA LEU A 184 1.26 12.77 9.42
C LEU A 184 0.84 14.23 9.15
N PHE A 185 0.66 14.59 7.88
CA PHE A 185 0.25 15.92 7.48
C PHE A 185 -1.26 16.16 7.65
N LEU A 186 -2.10 15.19 7.28
CA LEU A 186 -3.55 15.35 7.27
C LEU A 186 -4.19 15.21 8.65
N ILE A 187 -3.69 14.32 9.52
CA ILE A 187 -4.29 14.05 10.84
C ILE A 187 -4.38 15.32 11.69
N PRO A 188 -3.31 16.11 11.92
CA PRO A 188 -3.39 17.30 12.75
C PRO A 188 -4.32 18.37 12.15
N ILE A 189 -4.37 18.51 10.82
CA ILE A 189 -5.27 19.44 10.14
C ILE A 189 -6.73 19.05 10.40
N ILE A 190 -7.06 17.77 10.18
CA ILE A 190 -8.41 17.24 10.39
C ILE A 190 -8.82 17.37 11.86
N THR A 191 -7.96 16.94 12.78
CA THR A 191 -8.22 17.01 14.23
C THR A 191 -8.52 18.45 14.64
N LYS A 192 -7.67 19.41 14.22
CA LYS A 192 -7.87 20.81 14.55
C LYS A 192 -9.17 21.37 13.95
N MET A 193 -9.51 20.99 12.72
CA MET A 193 -10.77 21.43 12.09
C MET A 193 -11.99 20.85 12.81
N LEU A 194 -11.94 19.61 13.28
CA LEU A 194 -13.02 19.00 14.06
C LEU A 194 -13.19 19.62 15.45
N GLU A 195 -12.12 20.16 16.05
CA GLU A 195 -12.16 20.87 17.35
C GLU A 195 -12.72 22.27 17.22
N VAL A 196 -12.31 23.03 16.19
CA VAL A 196 -12.59 24.48 16.07
C VAL A 196 -13.83 24.74 15.22
N SER A 197 -14.21 23.82 14.34
CA SER A 197 -15.26 24.05 13.35
C SER A 197 -16.24 22.86 13.31
N SER A 198 -16.80 22.53 12.15
CA SER A 198 -17.74 21.45 11.95
C SER A 198 -17.13 20.31 11.11
N PHE A 199 -17.73 19.12 11.20
CA PHE A 199 -17.40 17.98 10.34
C PHE A 199 -17.36 18.37 8.85
N ALA A 200 -18.36 19.14 8.37
CA ALA A 200 -18.42 19.56 6.98
C ALA A 200 -17.19 20.39 6.56
N TRP A 201 -16.71 21.28 7.43
CA TRP A 201 -15.51 22.06 7.15
C TRP A 201 -14.24 21.21 7.20
N ALA A 202 -14.14 20.25 8.11
CA ALA A 202 -13.00 19.31 8.14
C ALA A 202 -12.88 18.52 6.83
N ILE A 203 -13.99 18.03 6.29
CA ILE A 203 -14.03 17.36 4.97
C ILE A 203 -13.70 18.32 3.82
N ARG A 204 -14.21 19.58 3.85
CA ARG A 204 -13.91 20.58 2.80
C ARG A 204 -12.43 20.96 2.78
N VAL A 205 -11.80 21.12 3.94
CA VAL A 205 -10.35 21.36 4.01
C VAL A 205 -9.57 20.16 3.47
N LEU A 206 -9.97 18.94 3.83
CA LEU A 206 -9.40 17.73 3.25
C LEU A 206 -9.56 17.69 1.72
N LEU A 207 -10.73 18.05 1.21
CA LEU A 207 -11.03 18.16 -0.23
C LEU A 207 -10.07 19.13 -0.92
N ILE A 208 -9.90 20.35 -0.37
CA ILE A 208 -9.04 21.39 -0.96
C ILE A 208 -7.58 20.89 -1.03
N VAL A 209 -7.07 20.35 0.08
CA VAL A 209 -5.71 19.81 0.14
C VAL A 209 -5.54 18.65 -0.83
N TYR A 210 -6.49 17.72 -0.86
CA TYR A 210 -6.46 16.57 -1.77
C TYR A 210 -6.53 17.01 -3.23
N ALA A 211 -7.44 17.95 -3.59
CA ALA A 211 -7.59 18.44 -4.96
C ALA A 211 -6.33 19.13 -5.48
N LEU A 212 -5.69 19.97 -4.66
CA LEU A 212 -4.46 20.65 -5.04
C LEU A 212 -3.32 19.63 -5.25
N ILE A 213 -3.09 18.76 -4.27
CA ILE A 213 -1.92 17.88 -4.31
C ILE A 213 -2.13 16.73 -5.30
N ALA A 214 -3.23 15.99 -5.21
CA ALA A 214 -3.51 14.86 -6.11
C ALA A 214 -3.79 15.35 -7.55
N GLY A 215 -4.43 16.51 -7.71
CA GLY A 215 -4.66 17.11 -9.03
C GLY A 215 -3.36 17.47 -9.75
N ILE A 216 -2.48 18.24 -9.10
CA ILE A 216 -1.19 18.64 -9.66
C ILE A 216 -0.32 17.39 -9.92
N SER A 217 -0.25 16.50 -8.96
CA SER A 217 0.55 15.27 -9.08
C SER A 217 0.06 14.38 -10.22
N SER A 218 -1.25 14.20 -10.36
CA SER A 218 -1.85 13.41 -11.45
C SER A 218 -1.56 14.01 -12.82
N PHE A 219 -1.53 15.35 -12.92
CA PHE A 219 -1.18 16.04 -14.15
C PHE A 219 0.29 15.82 -14.57
N LEU A 220 1.20 15.67 -13.61
CA LEU A 220 2.63 15.43 -13.84
C LEU A 220 2.93 13.98 -14.22
N VAL A 221 2.07 13.02 -13.86
CA VAL A 221 2.29 11.60 -14.17
C VAL A 221 2.21 11.35 -15.68
N LYS A 222 3.25 10.72 -16.24
CA LYS A 222 3.35 10.34 -17.66
C LYS A 222 3.87 8.91 -17.78
N PRO A 223 3.40 8.13 -18.75
CA PRO A 223 4.04 6.87 -19.11
C PRO A 223 5.42 7.14 -19.72
N ARG A 224 6.38 6.25 -19.49
CA ARG A 224 7.67 6.29 -20.19
C ARG A 224 7.59 5.63 -21.56
N ILE A 225 6.84 4.53 -21.62
CA ILE A 225 6.58 3.77 -22.84
C ILE A 225 5.18 4.16 -23.31
N PRO A 226 5.02 4.59 -24.55
CA PRO A 226 3.71 4.92 -25.10
C PRO A 226 2.77 3.71 -24.98
N ASN A 227 1.52 3.99 -24.74
CA ASN A 227 0.50 2.96 -24.66
C ASN A 227 0.25 2.43 -26.09
N THR A 228 0.94 1.37 -26.48
CA THR A 228 0.75 0.69 -27.78
C THR A 228 -0.53 -0.11 -27.79
N GLY A 229 -1.67 0.42 -27.32
CA GLY A 229 -2.99 -0.20 -27.51
C GLY A 229 -3.12 -1.70 -27.16
N THR A 230 -2.08 -2.29 -26.58
CA THR A 230 -2.11 -3.69 -26.17
C THR A 230 -3.15 -3.83 -25.09
N THR A 231 -4.27 -4.44 -25.45
CA THR A 231 -5.26 -4.93 -24.50
C THR A 231 -4.50 -5.63 -23.39
N ILE A 232 -4.56 -5.06 -22.18
CA ILE A 232 -3.98 -5.70 -21.00
C ILE A 232 -4.71 -7.04 -20.89
N SER A 233 -4.08 -8.07 -21.43
CA SER A 233 -4.58 -9.43 -21.38
C SER A 233 -4.55 -9.83 -19.91
N PHE A 234 -5.73 -9.95 -19.33
CA PHE A 234 -5.88 -10.53 -18.00
C PHE A 234 -5.59 -12.01 -18.15
N ASP A 235 -4.31 -12.37 -18.14
CA ASP A 235 -3.90 -13.76 -18.27
C ASP A 235 -4.22 -14.49 -16.96
N TYR A 236 -5.33 -15.23 -16.96
CA TYR A 236 -5.77 -16.04 -15.83
C TYR A 236 -4.68 -17.03 -15.35
N LYS A 237 -3.77 -17.44 -16.23
CA LYS A 237 -2.63 -18.29 -15.85
C LYS A 237 -1.67 -17.60 -14.90
N VAL A 238 -1.49 -16.28 -15.04
CA VAL A 238 -0.66 -15.48 -14.13
C VAL A 238 -1.28 -15.44 -12.74
N LEU A 239 -2.62 -15.38 -12.65
CA LEU A 239 -3.32 -15.38 -11.37
C LEU A 239 -3.21 -16.69 -10.59
N SER A 240 -3.00 -17.80 -11.30
CA SER A 240 -2.79 -19.13 -10.69
C SER A 240 -1.36 -19.35 -10.21
N ASP A 241 -0.48 -18.35 -10.39
CA ASP A 241 0.90 -18.44 -9.89
C ASP A 241 0.93 -18.50 -8.35
N PRO A 242 1.52 -19.55 -7.76
CA PRO A 242 1.65 -19.66 -6.30
C PRO A 242 2.26 -18.43 -5.62
N THR A 243 3.13 -17.71 -6.31
CA THR A 243 3.73 -16.48 -5.81
C THR A 243 2.69 -15.39 -5.56
N ILE A 244 1.74 -15.21 -6.48
CA ILE A 244 0.68 -14.19 -6.37
C ILE A 244 -0.33 -14.59 -5.30
N ILE A 245 -0.70 -15.86 -5.25
CA ILE A 245 -1.61 -16.39 -4.23
C ILE A 245 -1.01 -16.18 -2.84
N LEU A 246 0.25 -16.55 -2.64
CA LEU A 246 0.94 -16.37 -1.35
C LEU A 246 1.09 -14.91 -0.97
N LEU A 247 1.47 -14.02 -1.90
CA LEU A 247 1.52 -12.57 -1.64
C LEU A 247 0.15 -12.02 -1.23
N SER A 248 -0.92 -12.46 -1.89
CA SER A 248 -2.28 -12.04 -1.56
C SER A 248 -2.72 -12.48 -0.17
N LEU A 249 -2.42 -13.73 0.20
CA LEU A 249 -2.72 -14.28 1.53
C LEU A 249 -1.91 -13.55 2.61
N ILE A 250 -0.59 -13.36 2.40
CA ILE A 250 0.26 -12.60 3.32
C ILE A 250 -0.34 -11.20 3.53
N GLY A 251 -0.66 -10.49 2.45
CA GLY A 251 -1.25 -9.16 2.51
C GLY A 251 -2.59 -9.13 3.22
N GLY A 252 -3.47 -10.10 2.97
CA GLY A 252 -4.77 -10.23 3.61
C GLY A 252 -4.64 -10.35 5.14
N PHE A 253 -3.79 -11.26 5.62
CA PHE A 253 -3.57 -11.45 7.05
C PHE A 253 -2.90 -10.24 7.72
N ILE A 254 -1.90 -9.63 7.07
CA ILE A 254 -1.28 -8.38 7.56
C ILE A 254 -2.32 -7.27 7.68
N GLN A 255 -3.19 -7.16 6.69
CA GLN A 255 -4.19 -6.10 6.66
C GLN A 255 -5.26 -6.28 7.75
N ILE A 256 -5.64 -7.53 8.08
CA ILE A 256 -6.51 -7.82 9.23
C ILE A 256 -5.87 -7.31 10.53
N GLY A 257 -4.64 -7.73 10.82
CA GLY A 257 -3.94 -7.30 12.03
C GLY A 257 -3.70 -5.79 12.10
N THR A 258 -3.34 -5.17 10.98
CA THR A 258 -3.14 -3.71 10.87
C THR A 258 -4.44 -2.95 11.13
N SER A 259 -5.58 -3.43 10.59
CA SER A 259 -6.88 -2.80 10.81
C SER A 259 -7.30 -2.84 12.27
N ILE A 260 -7.05 -3.95 12.97
CA ILE A 260 -7.31 -4.05 14.42
C ILE A 260 -6.53 -2.98 15.18
N ALA A 261 -5.23 -2.84 14.90
CA ALA A 261 -4.40 -1.85 15.57
C ALA A 261 -4.85 -0.41 15.28
N ILE A 262 -5.15 -0.08 14.02
CA ILE A 262 -5.54 1.29 13.64
C ILE A 262 -6.91 1.67 14.21
N LEU A 263 -7.87 0.73 14.22
CA LEU A 263 -9.25 1.03 14.61
C LEU A 263 -9.49 0.97 16.13
N TYR A 264 -8.84 0.04 16.84
CA TYR A 264 -9.16 -0.24 18.24
C TYR A 264 -8.10 0.22 19.25
N PHE A 265 -6.83 0.38 18.84
CA PHE A 265 -5.81 0.83 19.76
C PHE A 265 -6.04 2.24 20.31
N PRO A 266 -6.48 3.26 19.51
CA PRO A 266 -6.80 4.57 20.08
C PRO A 266 -7.92 4.51 21.13
N ALA A 267 -8.92 3.65 20.91
CA ALA A 267 -10.00 3.44 21.87
C ALA A 267 -9.48 2.80 23.18
N SER A 268 -8.55 1.85 23.08
CA SER A 268 -7.96 1.20 24.26
C SER A 268 -7.15 2.18 25.13
N ILE A 269 -6.52 3.19 24.51
CA ILE A 269 -5.80 4.26 25.23
C ILE A 269 -6.75 5.18 26.00
N ILE A 270 -7.90 5.49 25.38
CA ILE A 270 -8.94 6.29 26.03
C ILE A 270 -9.53 5.53 27.22
N ASP A 271 -9.75 4.22 27.09
CA ASP A 271 -10.28 3.38 28.18
C ASP A 271 -9.29 3.19 29.34
N LEU A 272 -7.98 3.40 29.10
CA LEU A 272 -6.96 3.50 30.15
C LEU A 272 -6.99 4.86 30.90
N GLY A 273 -7.90 5.77 30.53
CA GLY A 273 -8.07 7.08 31.19
C GLY A 273 -7.24 8.21 30.59
N TYR A 274 -6.61 7.99 29.43
CA TYR A 274 -5.82 9.04 28.78
C TYR A 274 -6.69 9.94 27.88
N ASN A 275 -6.22 11.18 27.66
CA ASN A 275 -6.92 12.16 26.85
C ASN A 275 -7.10 11.68 25.37
N PRO A 276 -8.29 11.85 24.76
CA PRO A 276 -8.56 11.51 23.36
C PRO A 276 -7.58 12.14 22.35
N THR A 277 -7.15 13.40 22.61
CA THR A 277 -6.15 14.08 21.76
C THR A 277 -4.82 13.34 21.78
N LEU A 278 -4.41 12.83 22.95
CA LEU A 278 -3.19 12.03 23.09
C LEU A 278 -3.28 10.71 22.31
N ALA A 279 -4.43 10.01 22.39
CA ALA A 279 -4.67 8.78 21.64
C ALA A 279 -4.58 9.02 20.12
N THR A 280 -5.09 10.15 19.63
CA THR A 280 -4.99 10.55 18.22
C THR A 280 -3.54 10.87 17.83
N ASN A 281 -2.78 11.55 18.69
CA ASN A 281 -1.38 11.87 18.45
C ASN A 281 -0.51 10.61 18.32
N LEU A 282 -0.86 9.52 18.99
CA LEU A 282 -0.15 8.24 18.83
C LEU A 282 -0.27 7.67 17.41
N ILE A 283 -1.37 7.92 16.70
CA ILE A 283 -1.51 7.52 15.28
C ILE A 283 -0.47 8.25 14.42
N MET A 284 -0.14 9.50 14.76
CA MET A 284 0.92 10.24 14.05
C MET A 284 2.31 9.62 14.32
N VAL A 285 2.57 9.19 15.55
CA VAL A 285 3.81 8.47 15.89
C VAL A 285 3.94 7.20 15.04
N PHE A 286 2.89 6.37 14.98
CA PHE A 286 2.86 5.21 14.11
C PHE A 286 3.12 5.58 12.65
N SER A 287 2.51 6.65 12.15
CA SER A 287 2.64 7.08 10.75
C SER A 287 4.08 7.48 10.39
N VAL A 288 4.80 8.17 11.30
CA VAL A 288 6.22 8.52 11.12
C VAL A 288 7.08 7.26 11.01
N PHE A 289 6.97 6.36 11.99
CA PHE A 289 7.78 5.15 12.00
C PHE A 289 7.42 4.19 10.88
N SER A 290 6.15 4.13 10.47
CA SER A 290 5.68 3.39 9.29
C SER A 290 6.28 3.97 7.99
N ALA A 291 6.34 5.29 7.83
CA ALA A 291 6.97 5.93 6.67
C ALA A 291 8.47 5.62 6.61
N CYS A 292 9.18 5.79 7.71
CA CYS A 292 10.60 5.45 7.82
C CYS A 292 10.86 3.97 7.52
N SER A 293 10.02 3.09 8.03
CA SER A 293 10.12 1.64 7.82
C SER A 293 9.95 1.25 6.35
N ARG A 294 8.95 1.81 5.67
CA ARG A 294 8.71 1.56 4.23
C ARG A 294 9.88 2.03 3.38
N LEU A 295 10.43 3.19 3.67
CA LEU A 295 11.62 3.70 2.98
C LEU A 295 12.84 2.80 3.23
N THR A 296 13.11 2.49 4.50
CA THR A 296 14.25 1.66 4.92
C THR A 296 14.14 0.24 4.37
N SER A 297 12.95 -0.39 4.45
CA SER A 297 12.73 -1.73 3.92
C SER A 297 12.91 -1.77 2.40
N GLY A 298 12.42 -0.76 1.67
CA GLY A 298 12.66 -0.63 0.23
C GLY A 298 14.14 -0.53 -0.13
N TYR A 299 14.92 0.25 0.63
CA TYR A 299 16.38 0.31 0.45
C TYR A 299 17.08 -1.01 0.82
N LEU A 300 16.64 -1.66 1.89
CA LEU A 300 17.23 -2.87 2.42
C LEU A 300 17.09 -4.07 1.46
N THR A 301 16.07 -4.08 0.59
CA THR A 301 15.91 -5.11 -0.45
C THR A 301 17.08 -5.19 -1.44
N LYS A 302 17.94 -4.15 -1.51
CA LYS A 302 19.19 -4.19 -2.29
C LYS A 302 20.26 -5.09 -1.66
N LYS A 303 20.24 -5.26 -0.34
CA LYS A 303 21.25 -6.02 0.42
C LYS A 303 20.72 -7.35 0.92
N ILE A 304 19.45 -7.41 1.28
CA ILE A 304 18.79 -8.57 1.88
C ILE A 304 17.62 -8.99 0.98
N ASN A 305 17.42 -10.29 0.85
CA ASN A 305 16.28 -10.79 0.08
C ASN A 305 14.95 -10.23 0.63
N ALA A 306 14.14 -9.70 -0.27
CA ALA A 306 12.88 -9.05 0.04
C ALA A 306 11.94 -9.90 0.91
N VAL A 307 11.87 -11.22 0.66
CA VAL A 307 11.00 -12.12 1.43
C VAL A 307 11.52 -12.35 2.85
N ASN A 308 12.85 -12.34 3.06
CA ASN A 308 13.41 -12.48 4.42
C ASN A 308 13.06 -11.27 5.29
N ILE A 309 12.99 -10.08 4.69
CA ILE A 309 12.51 -8.87 5.40
C ILE A 309 11.07 -9.07 5.86
N LEU A 310 10.18 -9.63 5.01
CA LEU A 310 8.79 -9.91 5.38
C LEU A 310 8.67 -10.93 6.49
N ILE A 311 9.45 -12.05 6.41
CA ILE A 311 9.44 -13.09 7.45
C ILE A 311 9.80 -12.49 8.81
N PHE A 312 10.93 -11.78 8.86
CA PHE A 312 11.40 -11.16 10.10
C PHE A 312 10.41 -10.12 10.64
N ALA A 313 9.95 -9.22 9.78
CA ALA A 313 9.05 -8.15 10.18
C ALA A 313 7.71 -8.66 10.71
N ASN A 314 7.08 -9.62 10.03
CA ASN A 314 5.79 -10.20 10.44
C ASN A 314 5.92 -10.99 11.75
N PHE A 315 6.99 -11.78 11.90
CA PHE A 315 7.25 -12.54 13.11
C PHE A 315 7.44 -11.62 14.33
N VAL A 316 8.29 -10.60 14.20
CA VAL A 316 8.51 -9.62 15.27
C VAL A 316 7.22 -8.86 15.59
N THR A 317 6.43 -8.50 14.58
CA THR A 317 5.13 -7.82 14.81
C THR A 317 4.16 -8.70 15.60
N SER A 318 4.09 -9.99 15.30
CA SER A 318 3.25 -10.92 16.08
C SER A 318 3.63 -10.93 17.56
N ILE A 319 4.94 -10.95 17.87
CA ILE A 319 5.43 -10.89 19.24
C ILE A 319 5.09 -9.54 19.90
N ILE A 320 5.26 -8.42 19.18
CA ILE A 320 4.98 -7.07 19.68
C ILE A 320 3.52 -6.93 20.12
N PHE A 321 2.56 -7.51 19.39
CA PHE A 321 1.15 -7.50 19.79
C PHE A 321 0.93 -8.17 21.12
N MET A 322 1.50 -9.35 21.33
CA MET A 322 1.34 -10.13 22.57
C MET A 322 2.16 -9.57 23.73
N ALA A 323 3.37 -9.13 23.48
CA ALA A 323 4.26 -8.66 24.54
C ALA A 323 3.91 -7.25 25.04
N LEU A 324 3.53 -6.35 24.13
CA LEU A 324 3.34 -4.93 24.44
C LEU A 324 1.88 -4.52 24.55
N TRP A 325 1.05 -4.77 23.52
CA TRP A 325 -0.34 -4.31 23.57
C TRP A 325 -1.19 -5.14 24.53
N TYR A 326 -1.06 -6.46 24.48
CA TYR A 326 -1.81 -7.36 25.41
C TYR A 326 -1.54 -7.02 26.89
N ASN A 327 -0.30 -6.63 27.21
CA ASN A 327 0.12 -6.27 28.57
C ASN A 327 0.14 -4.74 28.81
N SER A 328 -0.43 -3.94 27.90
CA SER A 328 -0.36 -2.48 27.99
C SER A 328 -1.22 -1.96 29.13
N LYS A 329 -0.56 -1.41 30.17
CA LYS A 329 -1.20 -0.76 31.32
C LYS A 329 -0.71 0.68 31.50
N THR A 330 0.33 1.08 30.77
CA THR A 330 0.98 2.38 30.92
C THR A 330 1.13 3.07 29.56
N MET A 331 1.22 4.41 29.58
CA MET A 331 1.48 5.19 28.39
C MET A 331 2.81 4.81 27.71
N GLY A 332 3.83 4.47 28.50
CA GLY A 332 5.14 4.07 27.97
C GLY A 332 5.06 2.78 27.14
N THR A 333 4.36 1.75 27.60
CA THR A 333 4.15 0.50 26.85
C THR A 333 3.35 0.73 25.59
N SER A 334 2.33 1.59 25.65
CA SER A 334 1.50 1.96 24.51
C SER A 334 2.29 2.71 23.43
N LEU A 335 3.10 3.67 23.82
CA LEU A 335 3.98 4.42 22.91
C LEU A 335 5.01 3.48 22.26
N THR A 336 5.65 2.61 23.05
CA THR A 336 6.60 1.61 22.55
C THR A 336 5.95 0.67 21.56
N PHE A 337 4.71 0.22 21.82
CA PHE A 337 3.94 -0.60 20.89
C PHE A 337 3.79 0.10 19.54
N TYR A 338 3.32 1.35 19.49
CA TYR A 338 3.10 2.06 18.23
C TYR A 338 4.39 2.36 17.47
N ILE A 339 5.48 2.66 18.15
CA ILE A 339 6.80 2.84 17.53
C ILE A 339 7.23 1.53 16.86
N LEU A 340 7.26 0.43 17.59
CA LEU A 340 7.73 -0.86 17.08
C LEU A 340 6.77 -1.44 16.04
N PHE A 341 5.47 -1.27 16.21
CA PHE A 341 4.47 -1.65 15.20
C PHE A 341 4.64 -0.83 13.91
N GLY A 342 4.94 0.46 14.00
CA GLY A 342 5.28 1.29 12.83
C GLY A 342 6.51 0.77 12.09
N ILE A 343 7.54 0.35 12.82
CA ILE A 343 8.79 -0.17 12.25
C ILE A 343 8.59 -1.55 11.60
N PHE A 344 7.94 -2.48 12.26
CA PHE A 344 7.88 -3.88 11.82
C PHE A 344 6.56 -4.25 11.12
N GLY A 345 5.45 -3.56 11.37
CA GLY A 345 4.16 -3.84 10.74
C GLY A 345 3.99 -3.27 9.33
N ALA A 346 4.83 -2.30 8.92
CA ALA A 346 4.66 -1.57 7.68
C ALA A 346 5.45 -2.06 6.44
N PRO A 347 6.51 -2.86 6.53
CA PRO A 347 7.37 -3.22 5.41
C PRO A 347 6.65 -3.84 4.22
N TYR A 348 5.58 -4.59 4.43
CA TYR A 348 4.85 -5.29 3.38
C TYR A 348 4.44 -4.37 2.23
N PHE A 349 3.92 -3.19 2.52
CA PHE A 349 3.43 -2.24 1.51
C PHE A 349 4.54 -1.68 0.59
N ALA A 350 5.80 -1.71 1.03
CA ALA A 350 6.94 -1.34 0.19
C ALA A 350 7.54 -2.56 -0.53
N VAL A 351 7.63 -3.69 0.17
CA VAL A 351 8.34 -4.89 -0.31
C VAL A 351 7.51 -5.69 -1.32
N GLN A 352 6.19 -5.78 -1.15
CA GLN A 352 5.29 -6.52 -2.04
C GLN A 352 5.38 -6.00 -3.49
N PRO A 353 5.22 -4.69 -3.79
CA PRO A 353 5.36 -4.21 -5.16
C PRO A 353 6.77 -4.39 -5.73
N ILE A 354 7.80 -4.39 -4.88
CA ILE A 354 9.19 -4.67 -5.29
C ILE A 354 9.31 -6.13 -5.75
N ILE A 355 8.76 -7.09 -4.98
CA ILE A 355 8.75 -8.51 -5.35
C ILE A 355 8.03 -8.72 -6.68
N VAL A 356 6.84 -8.11 -6.85
CA VAL A 356 6.07 -8.19 -8.09
C VAL A 356 6.88 -7.61 -9.25
N SER A 357 7.44 -6.43 -9.09
CA SER A 357 8.17 -5.77 -10.16
C SER A 357 9.50 -6.45 -10.52
N ALA A 358 10.06 -7.28 -9.64
CA ALA A 358 11.28 -8.05 -9.90
C ALA A 358 11.03 -9.39 -10.63
N ASN A 359 9.82 -9.94 -10.53
CA ASN A 359 9.51 -11.29 -11.02
C ASN A 359 8.58 -11.31 -12.24
N TYR A 360 7.96 -10.18 -12.60
CA TYR A 360 6.96 -10.11 -13.67
C TYR A 360 7.24 -8.98 -14.65
N LYS A 361 6.71 -9.11 -15.89
CA LYS A 361 6.81 -8.08 -16.93
C LYS A 361 6.01 -6.85 -16.56
N TYR A 362 6.42 -5.70 -17.12
CA TYR A 362 5.81 -4.44 -16.75
C TYR A 362 4.28 -4.37 -17.07
N GLU A 363 3.76 -5.04 -18.11
CA GLU A 363 2.37 -5.11 -18.53
C GLU A 363 1.50 -5.85 -17.50
N GLN A 364 2.12 -6.76 -16.74
CA GLN A 364 1.48 -7.60 -15.72
C GLN A 364 1.48 -6.96 -14.32
N ILE A 365 2.44 -6.07 -14.02
CA ILE A 365 2.64 -5.53 -12.66
C ILE A 365 1.37 -4.91 -12.11
N SER A 366 0.69 -4.10 -12.90
CA SER A 366 -0.51 -3.39 -12.46
C SER A 366 -1.68 -4.34 -12.20
N SER A 367 -1.87 -5.36 -13.07
CA SER A 367 -2.91 -6.38 -12.88
C SER A 367 -2.63 -7.23 -11.64
N ILE A 368 -1.38 -7.62 -11.42
CA ILE A 368 -0.97 -8.41 -10.25
C ILE A 368 -1.16 -7.61 -8.97
N ASN A 369 -0.71 -6.36 -8.92
CA ASN A 369 -0.93 -5.50 -7.76
C ASN A 369 -2.43 -5.29 -7.50
N GLY A 370 -3.23 -5.11 -8.56
CA GLY A 370 -4.68 -4.99 -8.47
C GLY A 370 -5.33 -6.21 -7.82
N VAL A 371 -4.89 -7.43 -8.20
CA VAL A 371 -5.41 -8.68 -7.62
C VAL A 371 -4.97 -8.87 -6.17
N VAL A 372 -3.70 -8.61 -5.85
CA VAL A 372 -3.20 -8.70 -4.48
C VAL A 372 -3.99 -7.75 -3.58
N PHE A 373 -4.17 -6.52 -4.00
CA PHE A 373 -4.95 -5.54 -3.23
C PHE A 373 -6.44 -5.86 -3.19
N LEU A 374 -7.02 -6.44 -4.24
CA LEU A 374 -8.41 -6.91 -4.23
C LEU A 374 -8.63 -7.95 -3.11
N ILE A 375 -7.76 -8.94 -3.01
CA ILE A 375 -7.86 -9.98 -1.98
C ILE A 375 -7.66 -9.37 -0.58
N MET A 376 -6.74 -8.42 -0.42
CA MET A 376 -6.56 -7.68 0.83
C MET A 376 -7.83 -6.90 1.22
N GLY A 377 -8.47 -6.24 0.26
CA GLY A 377 -9.72 -5.50 0.51
C GLY A 377 -10.88 -6.42 0.87
N LEU A 378 -11.02 -7.58 0.21
CA LEU A 378 -12.02 -8.58 0.55
C LEU A 378 -11.79 -9.18 1.96
N ALA A 379 -10.52 -9.39 2.34
CA ALA A 379 -10.18 -9.82 3.69
C ALA A 379 -10.69 -8.82 4.76
N ILE A 380 -10.55 -7.51 4.51
CA ILE A 380 -11.05 -6.47 5.41
C ILE A 380 -12.57 -6.43 5.45
N LEU A 381 -13.21 -6.54 4.29
CA LEU A 381 -14.68 -6.52 4.19
C LEU A 381 -15.32 -7.57 5.11
N ILE A 382 -14.69 -8.72 5.22
CA ILE A 382 -15.14 -9.82 6.09
C ILE A 382 -14.64 -9.63 7.52
N ALA A 383 -13.36 -9.31 7.69
CA ALA A 383 -12.71 -9.32 9.00
C ALA A 383 -13.16 -8.18 9.91
N VAL A 384 -13.26 -6.94 9.42
CA VAL A 384 -13.55 -5.78 10.28
C VAL A 384 -14.93 -5.87 10.95
N PRO A 385 -16.03 -6.21 10.25
CA PRO A 385 -17.31 -6.44 10.90
C PRO A 385 -17.29 -7.63 11.88
N SER A 386 -16.60 -8.72 11.52
CA SER A 386 -16.46 -9.90 12.40
C SER A 386 -15.70 -9.58 13.69
N ILE A 387 -14.62 -8.80 13.58
CA ILE A 387 -13.84 -8.32 14.73
C ILE A 387 -14.69 -7.39 15.61
N GLY A 388 -15.49 -6.51 15.01
CA GLY A 388 -16.44 -5.67 15.73
C GLY A 388 -17.43 -6.48 16.55
N LYS A 389 -17.95 -7.57 15.98
CA LYS A 389 -18.84 -8.50 16.68
C LYS A 389 -18.12 -9.22 17.83
N VAL A 390 -16.91 -9.73 17.60
CA VAL A 390 -16.09 -10.37 18.66
C VAL A 390 -15.83 -9.39 19.81
N PHE A 391 -15.43 -8.16 19.51
CA PHE A 391 -15.20 -7.13 20.52
C PHE A 391 -16.46 -6.79 21.32
N GLN A 392 -17.62 -6.78 20.66
CA GLN A 392 -18.90 -6.50 21.31
C GLN A 392 -19.38 -7.67 22.19
N THR A 393 -19.29 -8.93 21.68
CA THR A 393 -19.87 -10.10 22.35
C THR A 393 -18.94 -10.72 23.39
N LEU A 394 -17.66 -10.88 23.06
CA LEU A 394 -16.68 -11.50 23.96
C LEU A 394 -15.93 -10.47 24.81
N GLY A 395 -15.63 -9.30 24.25
CA GLY A 395 -14.92 -8.23 24.95
C GLY A 395 -15.82 -7.31 25.77
N ASN A 396 -17.16 -7.43 25.68
CA ASN A 396 -18.11 -6.53 26.36
C ASN A 396 -17.77 -5.04 26.16
N ARG A 397 -17.14 -4.68 25.02
CA ARG A 397 -16.63 -3.35 24.64
C ARG A 397 -15.57 -2.77 25.59
N LYS A 398 -14.98 -3.57 26.48
CA LYS A 398 -13.96 -3.14 27.47
C LYS A 398 -12.69 -3.97 27.41
N ASP A 399 -12.81 -5.26 27.06
CA ASP A 399 -11.66 -6.15 26.97
C ASP A 399 -11.21 -6.29 25.51
N TYR A 400 -9.97 -5.89 25.23
CA TYR A 400 -9.34 -5.93 23.92
C TYR A 400 -8.53 -7.21 23.69
N ASN A 401 -8.38 -8.08 24.69
CA ASN A 401 -7.46 -9.22 24.65
C ASN A 401 -7.75 -10.16 23.48
N GLN A 402 -9.03 -10.42 23.18
CA GLN A 402 -9.42 -11.33 22.10
C GLN A 402 -9.03 -10.77 20.72
N ILE A 403 -9.28 -9.49 20.49
CA ILE A 403 -8.93 -8.87 19.19
C ILE A 403 -7.41 -8.67 19.03
N ILE A 404 -6.68 -8.44 20.12
CA ILE A 404 -5.21 -8.38 20.13
C ILE A 404 -4.64 -9.75 19.76
N THR A 405 -5.18 -10.83 20.32
CA THR A 405 -4.79 -12.21 20.00
C THR A 405 -5.06 -12.53 18.54
N ILE A 406 -6.21 -12.13 17.98
CA ILE A 406 -6.52 -12.29 16.56
C ILE A 406 -5.50 -11.54 15.69
N ALA A 407 -5.13 -10.31 16.07
CA ALA A 407 -4.13 -9.54 15.35
C ALA A 407 -2.74 -10.20 15.37
N ALA A 408 -2.29 -10.68 16.53
CA ALA A 408 -1.04 -11.40 16.68
C ALA A 408 -1.01 -12.68 15.84
N LEU A 409 -2.09 -13.49 15.89
CA LEU A 409 -2.23 -14.69 15.08
C LEU A 409 -2.24 -14.38 13.57
N SER A 410 -2.86 -13.29 13.15
CA SER A 410 -2.86 -12.86 11.75
C SER A 410 -1.44 -12.59 11.25
N PHE A 411 -0.61 -11.87 11.99
CA PHE A 411 0.81 -11.65 11.65
C PHE A 411 1.63 -12.93 11.72
N PHE A 412 1.34 -13.84 12.65
CA PHE A 412 2.00 -15.14 12.72
C PHE A 412 1.69 -16.02 11.51
N ILE A 413 0.44 -16.09 11.08
CA ILE A 413 0.01 -16.79 9.85
C ILE A 413 0.67 -16.16 8.62
N ALA A 414 0.74 -14.82 8.54
CA ALA A 414 1.45 -14.12 7.48
C ALA A 414 2.95 -14.50 7.44
N THR A 415 3.57 -14.74 8.61
CA THR A 415 4.96 -15.24 8.68
C THR A 415 5.09 -16.62 8.05
N ILE A 416 4.19 -17.54 8.36
CA ILE A 416 4.18 -18.90 7.80
C ILE A 416 4.05 -18.83 6.26
N PHE A 417 3.11 -18.06 5.73
CA PHE A 417 2.96 -17.88 4.28
C PHE A 417 4.19 -17.21 3.64
N SER A 418 4.86 -16.31 4.36
CA SER A 418 6.11 -15.70 3.88
C SER A 418 7.24 -16.73 3.76
N ILE A 419 7.31 -17.70 4.66
CA ILE A 419 8.26 -18.84 4.56
C ILE A 419 7.93 -19.70 3.34
N PHE A 420 6.67 -20.03 3.10
CA PHE A 420 6.26 -20.77 1.89
C PHE A 420 6.56 -19.98 0.61
N LEU A 421 6.38 -18.67 0.61
CA LEU A 421 6.76 -17.80 -0.51
C LEU A 421 8.26 -17.87 -0.79
N ARG A 422 9.09 -17.87 0.25
CA ARG A 422 10.54 -18.02 0.12
C ARG A 422 10.91 -19.34 -0.55
N TYR A 423 10.30 -20.43 -0.10
CA TYR A 423 10.52 -21.77 -0.67
C TYR A 423 10.07 -21.84 -2.15
N SER A 424 8.90 -21.29 -2.48
CA SER A 424 8.38 -21.27 -3.85
C SER A 424 9.30 -20.52 -4.81
N LEU A 425 9.81 -19.35 -4.41
CA LEU A 425 10.74 -18.58 -5.23
C LEU A 425 12.09 -19.26 -5.41
N LEU A 426 12.62 -19.92 -4.39
CA LEU A 426 13.85 -20.72 -4.50
C LEU A 426 13.68 -21.87 -5.48
N LYS A 427 12.55 -22.59 -5.42
CA LYS A 427 12.26 -23.70 -6.36
C LYS A 427 12.21 -23.21 -7.80
N LYS A 428 11.58 -22.03 -8.06
CA LYS A 428 11.55 -21.42 -9.39
C LYS A 428 12.95 -21.09 -9.91
N GLN A 429 13.82 -20.53 -9.07
CA GLN A 429 15.20 -20.21 -9.46
C GLN A 429 16.01 -21.46 -9.83
N VAL A 430 15.90 -22.52 -9.03
CA VAL A 430 16.59 -23.80 -9.30
C VAL A 430 16.13 -24.43 -10.63
N THR A 431 14.82 -24.43 -10.90
CA THR A 431 14.25 -24.94 -12.16
C THR A 431 14.71 -24.13 -13.36
N SER A 432 14.74 -22.80 -13.25
CA SER A 432 15.21 -21.91 -14.31
C SER A 432 16.68 -22.13 -14.65
N ASN A 433 17.54 -22.31 -13.63
CA ASN A 433 18.96 -22.58 -13.81
C ASN A 433 19.22 -23.97 -14.42
N ARG A 434 18.42 -24.99 -14.07
CA ARG A 434 18.49 -26.31 -14.72
C ARG A 434 18.20 -26.23 -16.21
N ASN A 435 17.15 -25.54 -16.60
CA ASN A 435 16.76 -25.38 -18.01
C ASN A 435 17.78 -24.58 -18.82
N LYS A 436 18.51 -23.63 -18.20
CA LYS A 436 19.60 -22.90 -18.87
C LYS A 436 20.85 -23.73 -19.07
N ASN A 437 21.11 -24.71 -18.21
CA ASN A 437 22.28 -25.58 -18.31
C ASN A 437 22.02 -26.82 -19.18
N SER A 438 20.78 -27.09 -19.57
CA SER A 438 20.38 -28.20 -20.45
C SER A 438 20.18 -27.81 -21.93
N ASN A 439 20.25 -26.49 -22.21
CA ASN A 439 20.32 -25.93 -23.58
C ASN A 439 21.69 -25.35 -23.88
#